data_356dbbf8851fec12d221b205a16ce891
#
_entry.id   356dbbf8851fec12d221b205a16ce891
#
_cell.length_a   1.000
_cell.length_b   1.000
_cell.length_c   1.000
_cell.angle_alpha   90.00
_cell.angle_beta   90.00
_cell.angle_gamma   90.00
#
_symmetry.space_group_name_H-M   'P 1'
#
loop_
_entity.id
_entity.type
_entity.pdbx_description
1 polymer ?
#
loop_
_entity_poly.entity_id
_entity_poly.type
_entity_poly.pdbx_seq_one_letter_code
_entity_poly.pdbx_strand_id
1 'polypeptide(L)'
;MKRIEPNIIKTSYYTLVSANEGVGRTFWCKRQIAKVLRTTSDRIIVFDVTGEYADFVLDHDRIVPGRIPMILHQYKITDDKPVAAHTIEVDMAMGKQPQLIVHDVSRTMTYTWHKGVLAITASLIHYLAGREHTKTWLFLNLDPYSFEDESESSWTVLERVVKQHGQEVKPVFTSRKLGVKEINRRLNIKS
;
A
#
# COMPACT_ATOMS: atom_id res chain seq x y z
N MET A 1 12.16 -25.23 12.27
CA MET A 1 11.99 -24.64 10.93
C MET A 1 12.60 -23.24 10.95
N LYS A 2 13.68 -22.97 10.20
CA LYS A 2 14.23 -21.62 10.09
C LYS A 2 13.19 -20.75 9.35
N ARG A 3 12.69 -19.70 9.97
CA ARG A 3 11.88 -18.68 9.27
C ARG A 3 12.75 -18.05 8.19
N ILE A 4 12.36 -18.19 6.94
CA ILE A 4 13.00 -17.47 5.85
C ILE A 4 12.51 -16.02 5.99
N GLU A 5 13.42 -15.12 6.34
CA GLU A 5 13.11 -13.69 6.39
C GLU A 5 13.25 -13.11 4.98
N PRO A 6 12.35 -12.17 4.59
CA PRO A 6 12.48 -11.50 3.31
C PRO A 6 13.74 -10.62 3.29
N ASN A 7 14.31 -10.43 2.11
CA ASN A 7 15.37 -9.46 1.91
C ASN A 7 14.79 -8.05 1.89
N ILE A 8 15.34 -7.16 2.74
CA ILE A 8 14.86 -5.80 2.92
C ILE A 8 15.92 -4.83 2.45
N ILE A 9 15.64 -4.12 1.37
CA ILE A 9 16.52 -3.14 0.76
C ILE A 9 15.92 -1.75 0.95
N LYS A 10 16.62 -0.88 1.65
CA LYS A 10 16.23 0.52 1.82
C LYS A 10 16.99 1.38 0.81
N THR A 11 16.25 2.18 0.06
CA THR A 11 16.79 3.22 -0.82
C THR A 11 16.45 4.60 -0.26
N SER A 12 16.88 5.66 -0.92
CA SER A 12 16.49 7.03 -0.57
C SER A 12 14.99 7.32 -0.84
N TYR A 13 14.35 6.53 -1.71
CA TYR A 13 12.99 6.79 -2.18
C TYR A 13 11.96 5.79 -1.66
N TYR A 14 12.36 4.55 -1.40
CA TYR A 14 11.45 3.48 -0.98
C TYR A 14 12.16 2.36 -0.24
N THR A 15 11.40 1.51 0.40
CA THR A 15 11.86 0.22 0.93
C THR A 15 11.36 -0.90 0.04
N LEU A 16 12.26 -1.78 -0.44
CA LEU A 16 11.88 -2.99 -1.16
C LEU A 16 11.95 -4.20 -0.22
N VAL A 17 10.86 -4.94 -0.16
CA VAL A 17 10.75 -6.23 0.55
C VAL A 17 10.64 -7.33 -0.50
N SER A 18 11.70 -8.08 -0.70
CA SER A 18 11.76 -9.15 -1.70
C SER A 18 11.98 -10.52 -1.06
N ALA A 19 11.41 -11.54 -1.66
CA ALA A 19 11.64 -12.94 -1.31
C ALA A 19 11.39 -13.82 -2.54
N ASN A 20 12.20 -14.84 -2.71
CA ASN A 20 12.12 -15.75 -3.87
C ASN A 20 10.82 -16.55 -3.92
N GLU A 21 10.23 -16.88 -2.77
CA GLU A 21 8.98 -17.60 -2.66
C GLU A 21 8.10 -16.90 -1.63
N GLY A 22 6.94 -16.43 -1.99
CA GLY A 22 5.89 -15.74 -1.23
C GLY A 22 5.87 -15.77 0.30
N VAL A 23 6.80 -16.44 0.93
CA VAL A 23 6.89 -16.63 2.37
C VAL A 23 7.57 -15.44 3.02
N GLY A 24 6.84 -14.76 3.89
CA GLY A 24 7.38 -13.76 4.79
C GLY A 24 7.18 -12.29 4.40
N ARG A 25 6.92 -11.94 3.13
CA ARG A 25 6.74 -10.54 2.71
C ARG A 25 5.52 -9.90 3.37
N THR A 26 4.35 -10.50 3.19
CA THR A 26 3.10 -10.03 3.81
C THR A 26 3.20 -10.01 5.32
N PHE A 27 3.78 -11.06 5.91
CA PHE A 27 4.00 -11.11 7.35
C PHE A 27 4.92 -9.98 7.85
N TRP A 28 6.01 -9.71 7.13
CA TRP A 28 6.90 -8.59 7.47
C TRP A 28 6.16 -7.26 7.36
N CYS A 29 5.42 -7.03 6.27
CA CYS A 29 4.63 -5.82 6.07
C CYS A 29 3.60 -5.65 7.19
N LYS A 30 2.85 -6.70 7.55
CA LYS A 30 1.91 -6.66 8.66
C LYS A 30 2.57 -6.29 9.98
N ARG A 31 3.76 -6.82 10.26
CA ARG A 31 4.52 -6.42 11.45
C ARG A 31 4.94 -4.95 11.43
N GLN A 32 5.36 -4.43 10.26
CA GLN A 32 5.69 -3.01 10.12
C GLN A 32 4.45 -2.12 10.30
N ILE A 33 3.33 -2.47 9.71
CA ILE A 33 2.06 -1.78 9.87
C ILE A 33 1.69 -1.73 11.36
N ALA A 34 1.66 -2.89 12.04
CA ALA A 34 1.35 -2.95 13.47
C ALA A 34 2.32 -2.12 14.32
N LYS A 35 3.62 -2.10 13.96
CA LYS A 35 4.61 -1.26 14.64
C LYS A 35 4.30 0.21 14.46
N VAL A 36 4.08 0.68 13.23
CA VAL A 36 3.78 2.09 12.92
C VAL A 36 2.51 2.54 13.66
N LEU A 37 1.45 1.74 13.61
CA LEU A 37 0.18 2.03 14.31
C LEU A 37 0.35 2.18 15.82
N ARG A 38 1.28 1.44 16.43
CA ARG A 38 1.52 1.48 17.89
C ARG A 38 2.44 2.60 18.31
N THR A 39 3.35 3.05 17.45
CA THR A 39 4.47 3.91 17.84
C THR A 39 4.44 5.29 17.23
N THR A 40 3.59 5.55 16.25
CA THR A 40 3.50 6.84 15.57
C THR A 40 2.05 7.21 15.28
N SER A 41 1.82 8.47 14.91
CA SER A 41 0.56 8.93 14.32
C SER A 41 0.62 8.97 12.78
N ASP A 42 1.64 8.37 12.17
CA ASP A 42 1.77 8.31 10.71
C ASP A 42 0.57 7.57 10.11
N ARG A 43 0.13 8.03 8.94
CA ARG A 43 -0.91 7.36 8.17
C ARG A 43 -0.33 6.16 7.43
N ILE A 44 -1.14 5.14 7.27
CA ILE A 44 -0.81 3.95 6.50
C ILE A 44 -1.89 3.74 5.45
N ILE A 45 -1.45 3.57 4.20
CA ILE A 45 -2.30 3.16 3.08
C ILE A 45 -1.75 1.83 2.57
N VAL A 46 -2.61 0.84 2.51
CA VAL A 46 -2.30 -0.49 1.97
C VAL A 46 -3.11 -0.70 0.70
N PHE A 47 -2.41 -1.02 -0.38
CA PHE A 47 -3.04 -1.50 -1.58
C PHE A 47 -2.97 -3.03 -1.60
N ASP A 48 -4.06 -3.62 -1.17
CA ASP A 48 -4.16 -5.06 -0.97
C ASP A 48 -4.68 -5.76 -2.22
N VAL A 49 -3.76 -6.42 -2.89
CA VAL A 49 -4.04 -7.17 -4.13
C VAL A 49 -4.37 -8.64 -3.86
N THR A 50 -4.17 -9.06 -2.63
CA THR A 50 -4.32 -10.48 -2.23
C THR A 50 -5.49 -10.70 -1.29
N GLY A 51 -6.06 -9.63 -0.72
CA GLY A 51 -7.08 -9.70 0.32
C GLY A 51 -6.56 -10.10 1.69
N GLU A 52 -5.22 -10.08 1.87
CA GLU A 52 -4.59 -10.57 3.11
C GLU A 52 -4.52 -9.53 4.23
N TYR A 53 -4.81 -8.25 3.94
CA TYR A 53 -4.69 -7.18 4.93
C TYR A 53 -6.02 -6.76 5.56
N ALA A 54 -7.13 -7.31 5.10
CA ALA A 54 -8.45 -7.01 5.65
C ALA A 54 -8.56 -7.32 7.15
N ASP A 55 -7.81 -8.32 7.63
CA ASP A 55 -7.78 -8.72 9.04
C ASP A 55 -7.32 -7.60 9.99
N PHE A 56 -6.50 -6.65 9.54
CA PHE A 56 -6.17 -5.48 10.36
C PHE A 56 -7.37 -4.63 10.74
N VAL A 57 -8.37 -4.59 9.87
CA VAL A 57 -9.59 -3.82 10.11
C VAL A 57 -10.65 -4.68 10.78
N LEU A 58 -10.77 -5.95 10.38
CA LEU A 58 -11.79 -6.86 10.91
C LEU A 58 -11.47 -7.37 12.32
N ASP A 59 -10.17 -7.62 12.59
CA ASP A 59 -9.66 -8.13 13.89
C ASP A 59 -8.80 -7.09 14.62
N HIS A 60 -9.10 -5.80 14.46
CA HIS A 60 -8.24 -4.70 14.91
C HIS A 60 -7.91 -4.76 16.41
N ASP A 61 -8.87 -5.09 17.26
CA ASP A 61 -8.66 -5.19 18.73
C ASP A 61 -7.63 -6.25 19.11
N ARG A 62 -7.53 -7.31 18.30
CA ARG A 62 -6.59 -8.41 18.51
C ARG A 62 -5.20 -8.07 18.00
N ILE A 63 -5.11 -7.34 16.89
CA ILE A 63 -3.85 -7.07 16.18
C ILE A 63 -3.17 -5.83 16.76
N VAL A 64 -3.94 -4.79 16.98
CA VAL A 64 -3.48 -3.50 17.52
C VAL A 64 -4.42 -3.09 18.65
N PRO A 65 -4.10 -3.43 19.89
CA PRO A 65 -4.91 -3.01 21.03
C PRO A 65 -4.98 -1.48 21.11
N GLY A 66 -6.20 -0.98 21.22
CA GLY A 66 -6.47 0.45 21.29
C GLY A 66 -7.42 0.89 20.16
N ARG A 67 -8.01 2.07 20.33
CA ARG A 67 -8.93 2.63 19.35
C ARG A 67 -8.18 3.42 18.30
N ILE A 68 -7.93 2.79 17.16
CA ILE A 68 -7.25 3.39 16.02
C ILE A 68 -8.27 3.53 14.87
N PRO A 69 -8.50 4.74 14.35
CA PRO A 69 -9.38 4.94 13.22
C PRO A 69 -8.87 4.19 11.97
N MET A 70 -9.70 3.29 11.44
CA MET A 70 -9.36 2.46 10.29
C MET A 70 -10.50 2.40 9.29
N ILE A 71 -10.15 2.29 8.01
CA ILE A 71 -11.11 2.07 6.93
C ILE A 71 -10.65 0.91 6.06
N LEU A 72 -11.58 0.02 5.75
CA LEU A 72 -11.43 -1.01 4.72
C LEU A 72 -12.38 -0.72 3.57
N HIS A 73 -11.83 -0.43 2.39
CA HIS A 73 -12.57 -0.34 1.14
C HIS A 73 -12.38 -1.64 0.35
N GLN A 74 -13.46 -2.40 0.17
CA GLN A 74 -13.47 -3.56 -0.71
C GLN A 74 -14.10 -3.18 -2.05
N TYR A 75 -13.34 -3.39 -3.13
CA TYR A 75 -13.75 -2.96 -4.47
C TYR A 75 -14.34 -4.10 -5.27
N LYS A 76 -15.29 -3.74 -6.13
CA LYS A 76 -15.84 -4.59 -7.22
C LYS A 76 -15.77 -3.83 -8.54
N ILE A 77 -15.89 -4.54 -9.63
CA ILE A 77 -16.04 -3.94 -10.96
C ILE A 77 -17.52 -3.66 -11.23
N THR A 78 -17.84 -2.44 -11.59
CA THR A 78 -19.17 -2.02 -12.04
C THR A 78 -18.98 -1.04 -13.20
N ASP A 79 -19.65 -1.30 -14.32
CA ASP A 79 -19.58 -0.46 -15.53
C ASP A 79 -18.12 -0.11 -15.91
N ASP A 80 -17.28 -1.13 -15.96
CA ASP A 80 -15.86 -1.00 -16.26
C ASP A 80 -15.07 -0.08 -15.31
N LYS A 81 -15.54 0.11 -14.10
CA LYS A 81 -14.88 0.92 -13.10
C LYS A 81 -14.79 0.18 -11.76
N PRO A 82 -13.65 0.24 -11.06
CA PRO A 82 -13.59 -0.21 -9.68
C PRO A 82 -14.40 0.75 -8.80
N VAL A 83 -15.37 0.19 -8.09
CA VAL A 83 -16.22 0.93 -7.14
C VAL A 83 -16.12 0.25 -5.80
N ALA A 84 -16.06 1.00 -4.71
CA ALA A 84 -16.12 0.44 -3.38
C ALA A 84 -17.48 -0.25 -3.18
N ALA A 85 -17.45 -1.58 -3.05
CA ALA A 85 -18.64 -2.39 -2.80
C ALA A 85 -19.04 -2.37 -1.33
N HIS A 86 -18.03 -2.41 -0.47
CA HIS A 86 -18.17 -2.32 0.96
C HIS A 86 -17.15 -1.37 1.53
N THR A 87 -17.57 -0.55 2.49
CA THR A 87 -16.68 0.26 3.31
C THR A 87 -16.96 -0.10 4.76
N ILE A 88 -15.94 -0.53 5.46
CA ILE A 88 -15.98 -0.82 6.89
C ILE A 88 -15.16 0.24 7.60
N GLU A 89 -15.80 1.00 8.47
CA GLU A 89 -15.15 2.04 9.27
C GLU A 89 -15.09 1.58 10.71
N VAL A 90 -13.91 1.70 11.32
CA VAL A 90 -13.68 1.32 12.71
C VAL A 90 -13.15 2.52 13.47
N ASP A 91 -13.72 2.77 14.63
CA ASP A 91 -13.32 3.85 15.56
C ASP A 91 -13.25 5.27 14.93
N MET A 92 -14.04 5.51 13.87
CA MET A 92 -14.14 6.82 13.21
C MET A 92 -14.95 7.85 14.03
N ALA A 93 -15.43 7.45 15.21
CA ALA A 93 -16.15 8.34 16.11
C ALA A 93 -15.31 9.58 16.45
N MET A 94 -15.98 10.75 16.51
CA MET A 94 -15.36 12.04 16.80
C MET A 94 -14.57 12.70 15.67
N GLY A 95 -14.86 12.41 14.40
CA GLY A 95 -14.26 13.10 13.26
C GLY A 95 -12.75 12.88 13.11
N LYS A 96 -12.21 11.85 13.74
CA LYS A 96 -10.80 11.48 13.56
C LYS A 96 -10.57 10.95 12.15
N GLN A 97 -9.49 11.38 11.53
CA GLN A 97 -9.10 10.87 10.24
C GLN A 97 -8.54 9.44 10.38
N PRO A 98 -8.78 8.56 9.41
CA PRO A 98 -8.27 7.20 9.48
C PRO A 98 -6.75 7.20 9.50
N GLN A 99 -6.18 6.43 10.44
CA GLN A 99 -4.75 6.18 10.48
C GLN A 99 -4.36 5.03 9.56
N LEU A 100 -5.22 4.00 9.43
CA LEU A 100 -5.03 2.90 8.49
C LEU A 100 -6.16 2.91 7.45
N ILE A 101 -5.77 2.87 6.18
CA ILE A 101 -6.68 2.72 5.05
C ILE A 101 -6.23 1.50 4.26
N VAL A 102 -7.11 0.51 4.14
CA VAL A 102 -6.88 -0.69 3.32
C VAL A 102 -7.78 -0.62 2.10
N HIS A 103 -7.18 -0.59 0.93
CA HIS A 103 -7.88 -0.73 -0.35
C HIS A 103 -7.74 -2.18 -0.82
N ASP A 104 -8.73 -3.01 -0.54
CA ASP A 104 -8.80 -4.40 -0.99
C ASP A 104 -9.31 -4.43 -2.44
N VAL A 105 -8.37 -4.61 -3.36
CA VAL A 105 -8.62 -4.72 -4.80
C VAL A 105 -8.46 -6.16 -5.32
N SER A 106 -8.35 -7.12 -4.44
CA SER A 106 -8.12 -8.53 -4.79
C SER A 106 -9.14 -9.08 -5.80
N ARG A 107 -10.38 -8.60 -5.74
CA ARG A 107 -11.47 -8.98 -6.65
C ARG A 107 -11.48 -8.23 -7.97
N THR A 108 -10.63 -7.22 -8.13
CA THR A 108 -10.56 -6.39 -9.33
C THR A 108 -9.30 -6.62 -10.15
N MET A 109 -8.44 -7.53 -9.71
CA MET A 109 -7.09 -7.75 -10.23
C MET A 109 -6.99 -8.06 -11.73
N THR A 110 -8.00 -8.70 -12.29
CA THR A 110 -7.97 -9.10 -13.70
C THR A 110 -8.30 -7.97 -14.65
N TYR A 111 -8.84 -6.87 -14.14
CA TYR A 111 -9.48 -5.90 -15.01
C TYR A 111 -8.62 -4.69 -15.36
N THR A 112 -7.83 -4.13 -14.55
CA THR A 112 -6.96 -3.00 -14.87
C THR A 112 -6.26 -2.47 -13.63
N TRP A 113 -5.09 -2.97 -13.40
CA TRP A 113 -4.18 -2.55 -12.35
C TRP A 113 -3.96 -1.06 -12.26
N HIS A 114 -3.76 -0.41 -13.42
CA HIS A 114 -3.49 1.01 -13.52
C HIS A 114 -4.62 1.88 -12.92
N LYS A 115 -5.88 1.47 -13.09
CA LYS A 115 -7.02 2.22 -12.53
C LYS A 115 -7.10 2.10 -11.01
N GLY A 116 -6.74 0.94 -10.47
CA GLY A 116 -6.64 0.76 -9.02
C GLY A 116 -5.55 1.62 -8.40
N VAL A 117 -4.36 1.65 -9.00
CA VAL A 117 -3.27 2.53 -8.55
C VAL A 117 -3.64 4.00 -8.69
N LEU A 118 -4.33 4.38 -9.77
CA LEU A 118 -4.84 5.75 -9.92
C LEU A 118 -5.83 6.12 -8.83
N ALA A 119 -6.75 5.22 -8.47
CA ALA A 119 -7.71 5.44 -7.39
C ALA A 119 -7.00 5.64 -6.04
N ILE A 120 -5.97 4.84 -5.75
CA ILE A 120 -5.16 5.00 -4.54
C ILE A 120 -4.36 6.28 -4.57
N THR A 121 -3.75 6.59 -5.70
CA THR A 121 -2.98 7.83 -5.81
C THR A 121 -3.87 9.05 -5.64
N ALA A 122 -5.07 9.03 -6.21
CA ALA A 122 -6.06 10.08 -6.01
C ALA A 122 -6.47 10.17 -4.53
N SER A 123 -6.70 9.04 -3.88
CA SER A 123 -6.99 8.99 -2.45
C SER A 123 -5.81 9.48 -1.62
N LEU A 124 -4.59 9.06 -1.94
CA LEU A 124 -3.37 9.51 -1.28
C LEU A 124 -3.19 11.02 -1.43
N ILE A 125 -3.30 11.56 -2.62
CA ILE A 125 -3.21 13.00 -2.88
C ILE A 125 -4.31 13.76 -2.12
N HIS A 126 -5.53 13.24 -2.14
CA HIS A 126 -6.63 13.85 -1.40
C HIS A 126 -6.37 13.91 0.12
N TYR A 127 -5.83 12.83 0.67
CA TYR A 127 -5.50 12.76 2.10
C TYR A 127 -4.27 13.57 2.48
N LEU A 128 -3.33 13.77 1.56
CA LEU A 128 -2.14 14.60 1.78
C LEU A 128 -2.43 16.09 1.58
N ALA A 129 -3.33 16.42 0.64
CA ALA A 129 -3.72 17.81 0.36
C ALA A 129 -4.47 18.43 1.54
N GLY A 130 -3.80 19.15 2.37
CA GLY A 130 -4.38 19.85 3.53
C GLY A 130 -3.83 19.43 4.90
N ARG A 131 -2.74 18.65 4.93
CA ARG A 131 -2.10 18.23 6.18
C ARG A 131 -0.60 18.30 6.09
N GLU A 132 -0.07 19.37 6.60
CA GLU A 132 1.34 19.74 6.45
C GLU A 132 2.35 18.83 7.17
N HIS A 133 1.97 17.88 8.01
CA HIS A 133 2.96 17.21 8.87
C HIS A 133 2.79 15.70 9.12
N THR A 134 1.90 15.01 8.45
CA THR A 134 1.71 13.58 8.69
C THR A 134 2.40 12.74 7.62
N LYS A 135 3.44 12.00 7.99
CA LYS A 135 4.05 11.01 7.08
C LYS A 135 3.05 9.91 6.75
N THR A 136 3.06 9.50 5.49
CA THR A 136 2.20 8.43 5.00
C THR A 136 3.04 7.25 4.52
N TRP A 137 2.78 6.07 5.07
CA TRP A 137 3.35 4.83 4.60
C TRP A 137 2.46 4.24 3.52
N LEU A 138 3.03 3.92 2.36
CA LEU A 138 2.31 3.30 1.25
C LEU A 138 2.84 1.87 1.03
N PHE A 139 2.02 0.87 1.32
CA PHE A 139 2.34 -0.54 1.07
C PHE A 139 1.72 -1.00 -0.24
N LEU A 140 2.55 -1.46 -1.17
CA LEU A 140 2.13 -1.87 -2.51
C LEU A 140 2.91 -3.10 -2.99
N ASN A 141 2.18 -4.11 -3.50
CA ASN A 141 2.78 -5.24 -4.20
C ASN A 141 3.00 -4.88 -5.68
N LEU A 142 4.26 -4.95 -6.13
CA LEU A 142 4.65 -4.63 -7.51
C LEU A 142 4.62 -5.82 -8.48
N ASP A 143 4.44 -7.04 -7.98
CA ASP A 143 4.46 -8.22 -8.86
C ASP A 143 3.51 -8.14 -10.05
N PRO A 144 2.28 -7.60 -9.88
CA PRO A 144 1.35 -7.43 -10.99
C PRO A 144 1.77 -6.39 -12.02
N TYR A 145 2.63 -5.46 -11.65
CA TYR A 145 3.17 -4.42 -12.54
C TYR A 145 4.44 -4.86 -13.27
N SER A 146 4.80 -6.13 -13.17
CA SER A 146 6.02 -6.66 -13.80
C SER A 146 5.90 -6.86 -15.33
N PHE A 147 4.70 -6.77 -15.90
CA PHE A 147 4.45 -6.88 -17.33
C PHE A 147 4.55 -5.50 -18.00
N GLU A 148 5.27 -5.40 -19.11
CA GLU A 148 5.63 -4.10 -19.71
C GLU A 148 4.45 -3.35 -20.36
N ASP A 149 3.58 -4.06 -21.06
CA ASP A 149 2.62 -3.42 -21.99
C ASP A 149 1.37 -2.82 -21.34
N GLU A 150 0.99 -3.28 -20.15
CA GLU A 150 -0.25 -2.84 -19.50
C GLU A 150 -0.02 -1.90 -18.30
N SER A 151 1.23 -1.72 -17.91
CA SER A 151 1.57 -1.07 -16.62
C SER A 151 2.22 0.32 -16.72
N GLU A 152 2.49 0.83 -17.94
CA GLU A 152 3.23 2.08 -18.10
C GLU A 152 2.55 3.27 -17.40
N SER A 153 1.23 3.38 -17.52
CA SER A 153 0.47 4.43 -16.82
C SER A 153 0.54 4.30 -15.29
N SER A 154 0.59 3.09 -14.78
CA SER A 154 0.73 2.83 -13.34
C SER A 154 2.10 3.23 -12.82
N TRP A 155 3.15 2.94 -13.58
CA TRP A 155 4.51 3.35 -13.23
C TRP A 155 4.67 4.86 -13.25
N THR A 156 4.07 5.55 -14.22
CA THR A 156 4.05 7.02 -14.26
C THR A 156 3.38 7.63 -13.03
N VAL A 157 2.29 7.01 -12.55
CA VAL A 157 1.62 7.44 -11.34
C VAL A 157 2.49 7.19 -10.11
N LEU A 158 3.12 6.01 -10.01
CA LEU A 158 4.02 5.68 -8.91
C LEU A 158 5.26 6.60 -8.90
N GLU A 159 5.84 6.88 -10.06
CA GLU A 159 6.93 7.85 -10.21
C GLU A 159 6.56 9.20 -9.62
N ARG A 160 5.36 9.69 -9.96
CA ARG A 160 4.86 10.97 -9.44
C ARG A 160 4.73 10.94 -7.92
N VAL A 161 4.13 9.90 -7.35
CA VAL A 161 3.99 9.74 -5.90
C VAL A 161 5.36 9.74 -5.21
N VAL A 162 6.30 8.95 -5.74
CA VAL A 162 7.64 8.80 -5.14
C VAL A 162 8.45 10.09 -5.25
N LYS A 163 8.38 10.81 -6.38
CA LYS A 163 9.18 12.02 -6.61
C LYS A 163 8.58 13.28 -6.01
N GLN A 164 7.26 13.47 -6.13
CA GLN A 164 6.61 14.70 -5.65
C GLN A 164 6.36 14.69 -4.14
N HIS A 165 6.15 13.50 -3.56
CA HIS A 165 5.83 13.35 -2.14
C HIS A 165 6.90 12.59 -1.36
N GLY A 166 8.11 12.47 -1.89
CA GLY A 166 9.18 11.62 -1.33
C GLY A 166 9.59 11.92 0.11
N GLN A 167 9.32 13.13 0.63
CA GLN A 167 9.54 13.45 2.05
C GLN A 167 8.35 13.08 2.95
N GLU A 168 7.14 13.11 2.42
CA GLU A 168 5.89 12.89 3.13
C GLU A 168 5.39 11.46 2.99
N VAL A 169 5.72 10.80 1.88
CA VAL A 169 5.36 9.41 1.60
C VAL A 169 6.55 8.49 1.78
N LYS A 170 6.33 7.38 2.48
CA LYS A 170 7.30 6.29 2.65
C LYS A 170 6.80 5.05 1.91
N PRO A 171 7.15 4.87 0.62
CA PRO A 171 6.73 3.70 -0.12
C PRO A 171 7.44 2.44 0.40
N VAL A 172 6.65 1.39 0.60
CA VAL A 172 7.11 0.04 0.90
C VAL A 172 6.60 -0.88 -0.20
N PHE A 173 7.49 -1.23 -1.09
CA PHE A 173 7.18 -2.12 -2.21
C PHE A 173 7.48 -3.56 -1.84
N THR A 174 6.61 -4.46 -2.23
CA THR A 174 6.90 -5.90 -2.20
C THR A 174 7.01 -6.42 -3.63
N SER A 175 7.99 -7.27 -3.89
CA SER A 175 8.11 -7.94 -5.19
C SER A 175 8.88 -9.26 -5.09
N ARG A 176 8.49 -10.22 -5.94
CA ARG A 176 9.24 -11.46 -6.22
C ARG A 176 10.12 -11.33 -7.45
N LYS A 177 9.70 -10.48 -8.38
CA LYS A 177 10.23 -10.41 -9.74
C LYS A 177 11.12 -9.20 -9.99
N LEU A 178 10.80 -8.08 -9.34
CA LEU A 178 11.46 -6.81 -9.61
C LEU A 178 12.55 -6.53 -8.56
N GLY A 179 13.76 -6.29 -9.04
CA GLY A 179 14.87 -5.81 -8.22
C GLY A 179 14.98 -4.27 -8.24
N VAL A 180 15.86 -3.72 -7.40
CA VAL A 180 16.06 -2.26 -7.26
C VAL A 180 16.38 -1.59 -8.59
N LYS A 181 17.26 -2.18 -9.41
CA LYS A 181 17.64 -1.60 -10.72
C LYS A 181 16.44 -1.41 -11.64
N GLU A 182 15.58 -2.43 -11.72
CA GLU A 182 14.40 -2.39 -12.58
C GLU A 182 13.36 -1.42 -12.05
N ILE A 183 13.13 -1.40 -10.74
CA ILE A 183 12.21 -0.44 -10.11
C ILE A 183 12.71 0.98 -10.34
N ASN A 184 14.00 1.26 -10.14
CA ASN A 184 14.58 2.57 -10.39
C ASN A 184 14.44 3.01 -11.85
N ARG A 185 14.68 2.08 -12.81
CA ARG A 185 14.49 2.35 -14.23
C ARG A 185 13.06 2.76 -14.53
N ARG A 186 12.07 2.02 -14.02
CA ARG A 186 10.64 2.28 -14.24
C ARG A 186 10.13 3.54 -13.54
N LEU A 187 10.69 3.87 -12.38
CA LEU A 187 10.40 5.12 -11.66
C LEU A 187 11.26 6.30 -12.14
N ASN A 188 12.06 6.09 -13.20
CA ASN A 188 12.97 7.12 -13.73
C ASN A 188 13.84 7.79 -12.64
N ILE A 189 14.29 6.97 -11.69
CA ILE A 189 15.18 7.37 -10.59
C ILE A 189 16.63 7.13 -11.05
N LYS A 190 17.43 8.18 -11.03
CA LYS A 190 18.86 8.06 -11.29
C LYS A 190 19.50 7.26 -10.14
N SER A 191 20.16 6.16 -10.50
CA SER A 191 20.93 5.31 -9.58
C SER A 191 22.23 5.98 -9.19
#